data_b69a6789ef5e0d58d457d53830add984
#
_entry.id   b69a6789ef5e0d58d457d53830add984
#
_cell.length_a   1.000
_cell.length_b   1.000
_cell.length_c   1.000
_cell.angle_alpha   90.00
_cell.angle_beta   90.00
_cell.angle_gamma   90.00
#
_symmetry.space_group_name_H-M   'P 1'
#
loop_
_entity.id
_entity.type
_entity.pdbx_description
1 polymer ?
#
loop_
_entity_poly.entity_id
_entity_poly.type
_entity_poly.pdbx_seq_one_letter_code
_entity_poly.pdbx_strand_id
1 'polypeptide(L)'
;MAFHEVRLPARLAFGSTGGVERRTEITTLGSGFERRSTPWAEGRRRYLIGAGLRSLDDMAALTAFFEARRGRLYGFRFRDFADFKRCAPGEAVAATDQRIGTGDGTRRSFGLSKVYGDHERRIRKPVEGSVRLAVNGVETTGFSVDPATGQVTLAAAPASGAVVTAGFVFDVPVRFDADRIEVTLESFGVGRMVAMPLIEVRV
;
A
#
# COMPACT_ATOMS: atom_id res chain seq x y z
N MET A 1 15.46 2.91 -6.91
CA MET A 1 15.35 1.86 -5.86
C MET A 1 14.93 0.57 -6.56
N ALA A 2 15.57 -0.55 -6.25
CA ALA A 2 15.23 -1.82 -6.88
C ALA A 2 13.93 -2.38 -6.23
N PHE A 3 12.93 -2.66 -7.07
CA PHE A 3 11.60 -3.12 -6.64
C PHE A 3 11.17 -4.29 -7.53
N HIS A 4 10.70 -5.37 -6.91
CA HIS A 4 10.11 -6.50 -7.62
C HIS A 4 8.58 -6.39 -7.59
N GLU A 5 7.95 -6.34 -8.77
CA GLU A 5 6.49 -6.21 -8.90
C GLU A 5 5.77 -7.53 -8.58
N VAL A 6 6.15 -8.14 -7.46
CA VAL A 6 5.53 -9.37 -6.94
C VAL A 6 4.91 -9.10 -5.58
N ARG A 7 3.81 -9.78 -5.29
CA ARG A 7 3.12 -9.69 -4.02
C ARG A 7 3.54 -10.83 -3.09
N LEU A 8 3.72 -10.50 -1.79
CA LEU A 8 3.82 -11.54 -0.77
C LEU A 8 2.54 -12.39 -0.80
N PRO A 9 2.63 -13.74 -0.89
CA PRO A 9 1.47 -14.62 -0.87
C PRO A 9 0.58 -14.37 0.36
N ALA A 10 -0.74 -14.27 0.16
CA ALA A 10 -1.68 -13.89 1.22
C ALA A 10 -1.61 -14.83 2.44
N ARG A 11 -1.41 -16.14 2.21
CA ARG A 11 -1.29 -17.14 3.28
C ARG A 11 -0.12 -16.84 4.24
N LEU A 12 0.99 -16.27 3.74
CA LEU A 12 2.16 -15.91 4.54
C LEU A 12 1.96 -14.62 5.34
N ALA A 13 0.93 -13.85 4.99
CA ALA A 13 0.54 -12.63 5.67
C ALA A 13 -0.52 -12.83 6.76
N PHE A 14 -1.11 -14.03 6.88
CA PHE A 14 -2.09 -14.30 7.93
C PHE A 14 -1.45 -14.16 9.31
N GLY A 15 -2.19 -13.50 10.23
CA GLY A 15 -1.69 -13.16 11.56
C GLY A 15 -0.68 -12.01 11.58
N SER A 16 -0.53 -11.29 10.46
CA SER A 16 0.27 -10.07 10.44
C SER A 16 -0.36 -8.99 11.33
N THR A 17 0.50 -8.23 11.99
CA THR A 17 0.13 -7.05 12.76
C THR A 17 0.84 -5.84 12.17
N GLY A 18 0.25 -4.66 12.30
CA GLY A 18 0.90 -3.46 11.80
C GLY A 18 -0.07 -2.29 11.62
N GLY A 19 0.45 -1.20 11.09
CA GLY A 19 -0.32 0.01 10.86
C GLY A 19 0.54 1.18 10.44
N VAL A 20 -0.04 2.39 10.58
CA VAL A 20 0.60 3.64 10.18
C VAL A 20 1.41 4.19 11.34
N GLU A 21 2.68 4.46 11.10
CA GLU A 21 3.57 5.21 11.97
C GLU A 21 3.65 6.67 11.48
N ARG A 22 3.53 7.62 12.40
CA ARG A 22 3.78 9.04 12.14
C ARG A 22 4.83 9.55 13.11
N ARG A 23 5.59 10.56 12.69
CA ARG A 23 6.55 11.24 13.57
C ARG A 23 6.01 12.63 13.90
N THR A 24 5.80 12.89 15.18
CA THR A 24 5.39 14.19 15.68
C THR A 24 6.43 14.67 16.68
N GLU A 25 6.87 15.90 16.54
CA GLU A 25 7.73 16.59 17.48
C GLU A 25 6.87 17.54 18.31
N ILE A 26 6.94 17.40 19.64
CA ILE A 26 6.16 18.18 20.59
C ILE A 26 7.13 18.98 21.44
N THR A 27 6.95 20.29 21.47
CA THR A 27 7.70 21.21 22.33
C THR A 27 6.71 21.87 23.30
N THR A 28 6.88 21.63 24.61
CA THR A 28 6.12 22.30 25.65
C THR A 28 6.73 23.66 25.94
N LEU A 29 5.91 24.70 25.87
CA LEU A 29 6.31 26.08 26.19
C LEU A 29 6.23 26.32 27.71
N GLY A 30 7.00 27.31 28.23
CA GLY A 30 6.96 27.68 29.63
C GLY A 30 5.57 28.15 30.13
N SER A 31 4.67 28.49 29.23
CA SER A 31 3.25 28.81 29.49
C SER A 31 2.33 27.58 29.64
N GLY A 32 2.87 26.35 29.46
CA GLY A 32 2.08 25.10 29.48
C GLY A 32 1.41 24.74 28.17
N PHE A 33 1.49 25.59 27.14
CA PHE A 33 1.00 25.25 25.80
C PHE A 33 2.00 24.39 25.03
N GLU A 34 1.51 23.57 24.07
CA GLU A 34 2.31 22.74 23.22
C GLU A 34 2.39 23.30 21.79
N ARG A 35 3.60 23.28 21.23
CA ARG A 35 3.81 23.43 19.80
C ARG A 35 4.07 22.04 19.20
N ARG A 36 3.29 21.66 18.18
CA ARG A 36 3.39 20.38 17.49
C ARG A 36 3.84 20.60 16.06
N SER A 37 4.79 19.82 15.62
CA SER A 37 5.29 19.78 14.22
C SER A 37 5.48 18.36 13.77
N THR A 38 5.42 18.12 12.45
CA THR A 38 5.71 16.82 11.88
C THR A 38 6.78 16.95 10.78
N PRO A 39 7.92 16.27 10.90
CA PRO A 39 8.94 16.27 9.86
C PRO A 39 8.57 15.37 8.67
N TRP A 40 7.52 14.53 8.81
CA TRP A 40 7.06 13.65 7.76
C TRP A 40 5.76 14.16 7.13
N ALA A 41 5.80 14.42 5.83
CA ALA A 41 4.60 14.78 5.07
C ALA A 41 3.58 13.63 5.02
N GLU A 42 4.05 12.38 4.94
CA GLU A 42 3.21 11.17 4.91
C GLU A 42 3.61 10.22 6.02
N GLY A 43 2.64 9.51 6.59
CA GLY A 43 2.88 8.39 7.48
C GLY A 43 3.61 7.26 6.75
N ARG A 44 4.24 6.38 7.48
CA ARG A 44 4.94 5.19 6.98
C ARG A 44 4.34 3.95 7.62
N ARG A 45 4.07 2.93 6.83
CA ARG A 45 3.50 1.69 7.35
C ARG A 45 4.58 0.73 7.79
N ARG A 46 4.32 0.07 8.92
CA ARG A 46 5.15 -1.02 9.43
C ARG A 46 4.26 -2.23 9.71
N TYR A 47 4.79 -3.41 9.45
CA TYR A 47 4.10 -4.66 9.69
C TYR A 47 5.05 -5.69 10.30
N LEU A 48 4.49 -6.63 11.03
CA LEU A 48 5.15 -7.85 11.48
C LEU A 48 4.39 -9.03 10.85
N ILE A 49 5.09 -9.88 10.12
CA ILE A 49 4.54 -11.06 9.45
C ILE A 49 5.20 -12.33 9.99
N GLY A 50 4.63 -13.48 9.68
CA GLY A 50 5.24 -14.79 9.99
C GLY A 50 4.98 -15.33 11.39
N ALA A 51 4.57 -14.50 12.36
CA ALA A 51 4.31 -14.96 13.74
C ALA A 51 3.20 -16.03 13.84
N GLY A 52 2.28 -16.06 12.88
CA GLY A 52 1.19 -17.04 12.81
C GLY A 52 1.55 -18.34 12.07
N LEU A 53 2.68 -18.40 11.40
CA LEU A 53 3.07 -19.56 10.61
C LEU A 53 3.48 -20.73 11.53
N ARG A 54 2.96 -21.93 11.21
CA ARG A 54 3.26 -23.17 11.92
C ARG A 54 3.71 -24.29 10.99
N SER A 55 3.25 -24.26 9.73
CA SER A 55 3.63 -25.23 8.71
C SER A 55 5.07 -25.01 8.24
N LEU A 56 5.85 -26.08 8.13
CA LEU A 56 7.20 -26.02 7.57
C LEU A 56 7.19 -25.58 6.10
N ASP A 57 6.15 -25.93 5.34
CA ASP A 57 6.02 -25.50 3.94
C ASP A 57 5.85 -23.98 3.83
N ASP A 58 5.04 -23.36 4.71
CA ASP A 58 4.87 -21.91 4.71
C ASP A 58 6.13 -21.19 5.19
N MET A 59 6.87 -21.78 6.13
CA MET A 59 8.18 -21.26 6.57
C MET A 59 9.20 -21.35 5.45
N ALA A 60 9.27 -22.47 4.74
CA ALA A 60 10.13 -22.64 3.57
C ALA A 60 9.76 -21.64 2.46
N ALA A 61 8.47 -21.45 2.20
CA ALA A 61 7.99 -20.47 1.23
C ALA A 61 8.35 -19.03 1.59
N LEU A 62 8.25 -18.65 2.89
CA LEU A 62 8.64 -17.31 3.34
C LEU A 62 10.17 -17.14 3.30
N THR A 63 10.93 -18.17 3.66
CA THR A 63 12.39 -18.17 3.53
C THR A 63 12.83 -18.00 2.07
N ALA A 64 12.25 -18.76 1.15
CA ALA A 64 12.52 -18.63 -0.29
C ALA A 64 12.13 -17.24 -0.82
N PHE A 65 11.02 -16.68 -0.33
CA PHE A 65 10.61 -15.32 -0.69
C PHE A 65 11.60 -14.28 -0.15
N PHE A 66 12.10 -14.44 1.07
CA PHE A 66 13.10 -13.56 1.69
C PHE A 66 14.43 -13.59 0.91
N GLU A 67 14.95 -14.79 0.61
CA GLU A 67 16.17 -14.97 -0.16
C GLU A 67 16.07 -14.34 -1.56
N ALA A 68 14.94 -14.54 -2.26
CA ALA A 68 14.71 -13.94 -3.57
C ALA A 68 14.63 -12.39 -3.52
N ARG A 69 14.40 -11.78 -2.36
CA ARG A 69 14.43 -10.32 -2.12
C ARG A 69 15.75 -9.85 -1.53
N ARG A 70 16.68 -10.78 -1.25
CA ARG A 70 17.98 -10.52 -0.64
C ARG A 70 17.84 -9.68 0.64
N GLY A 71 17.00 -10.15 1.56
CA GLY A 71 16.70 -9.45 2.79
C GLY A 71 16.13 -8.05 2.53
N ARG A 72 16.81 -7.02 3.00
CA ARG A 72 16.37 -5.60 2.92
C ARG A 72 16.55 -4.96 1.54
N LEU A 73 17.16 -5.64 0.56
CA LEU A 73 17.62 -4.99 -0.68
C LEU A 73 16.47 -4.62 -1.62
N TYR A 74 15.55 -5.56 -1.89
CA TYR A 74 14.49 -5.36 -2.86
C TYR A 74 13.13 -5.13 -2.20
N GLY A 75 12.42 -4.12 -2.68
CA GLY A 75 11.02 -3.90 -2.35
C GLY A 75 10.10 -4.89 -3.06
N PHE A 76 8.90 -5.06 -2.51
CA PHE A 76 7.84 -5.92 -3.06
C PHE A 76 6.46 -5.42 -2.62
N ARG A 77 5.39 -5.99 -3.18
CA ARG A 77 4.00 -5.62 -2.87
C ARG A 77 3.50 -6.39 -1.64
N PHE A 78 2.85 -5.68 -0.72
CA PHE A 78 2.19 -6.26 0.44
C PHE A 78 0.73 -5.80 0.49
N ARG A 79 -0.19 -6.74 0.69
CA ARG A 79 -1.59 -6.44 0.91
C ARG A 79 -1.81 -6.08 2.38
N ASP A 80 -2.10 -4.81 2.66
CA ASP A 80 -2.60 -4.38 3.95
C ASP A 80 -4.09 -4.68 4.03
N PHE A 81 -4.48 -5.70 4.78
CA PHE A 81 -5.89 -6.12 4.88
C PHE A 81 -6.79 -5.12 5.60
N ALA A 82 -6.22 -4.20 6.36
CA ALA A 82 -6.96 -3.14 7.01
C ALA A 82 -7.17 -1.91 6.09
N ASP A 83 -6.25 -1.71 5.11
CA ASP A 83 -6.25 -0.50 4.27
C ASP A 83 -5.77 -0.80 2.84
N PHE A 84 -6.59 -1.51 2.05
CA PHE A 84 -6.25 -1.99 0.70
C PHE A 84 -7.16 -1.47 -0.42
N LYS A 85 -8.22 -0.72 -0.10
CA LYS A 85 -9.12 -0.11 -1.07
C LYS A 85 -9.71 1.20 -0.56
N ARG A 86 -10.37 1.96 -1.45
CA ARG A 86 -10.94 3.25 -1.08
C ARG A 86 -12.24 3.14 -0.28
N CYS A 87 -13.12 2.25 -0.70
CA CYS A 87 -14.39 1.97 0.00
C CYS A 87 -14.18 1.12 1.27
N ALA A 88 -15.23 0.91 2.05
CA ALA A 88 -15.17 0.03 3.21
C ALA A 88 -14.76 -1.41 2.82
N PRO A 89 -14.08 -2.16 3.70
CA PRO A 89 -13.58 -3.50 3.38
C PRO A 89 -14.65 -4.49 2.89
N GLY A 90 -15.90 -4.34 3.31
CA GLY A 90 -17.03 -5.18 2.87
C GLY A 90 -17.68 -4.73 1.56
N GLU A 91 -17.41 -3.52 1.07
CA GLU A 91 -18.07 -2.95 -0.11
C GLU A 91 -17.34 -3.28 -1.41
N ALA A 92 -18.08 -3.32 -2.52
CA ALA A 92 -17.49 -3.42 -3.84
C ALA A 92 -16.89 -2.09 -4.28
N VAL A 93 -15.77 -2.15 -5.01
CA VAL A 93 -15.14 -0.96 -5.60
C VAL A 93 -16.05 -0.36 -6.67
N ALA A 94 -16.33 0.95 -6.59
CA ALA A 94 -17.10 1.70 -7.55
C ALA A 94 -16.24 2.77 -8.26
N ALA A 95 -16.55 3.07 -9.53
CA ALA A 95 -15.81 4.06 -10.30
C ALA A 95 -15.90 5.49 -9.70
N THR A 96 -16.86 5.72 -8.82
CA THR A 96 -17.15 7.00 -8.17
C THR A 96 -16.64 7.11 -6.74
N ASP A 97 -15.89 6.12 -6.23
CA ASP A 97 -15.46 6.05 -4.82
C ASP A 97 -14.67 7.28 -4.36
N GLN A 98 -13.83 7.84 -5.21
CA GLN A 98 -13.03 9.01 -4.87
C GLN A 98 -12.71 9.89 -6.06
N ARG A 99 -12.80 11.21 -5.86
CA ARG A 99 -12.27 12.19 -6.81
C ARG A 99 -10.74 12.11 -6.81
N ILE A 100 -10.16 11.98 -8.00
CA ILE A 100 -8.71 11.98 -8.25
C ILE A 100 -8.25 13.20 -9.05
N GLY A 101 -9.18 14.03 -9.50
CA GLY A 101 -8.85 15.28 -10.17
C GLY A 101 -10.03 15.92 -10.89
N THR A 102 -9.69 16.97 -11.66
CA THR A 102 -10.63 17.68 -12.51
C THR A 102 -9.98 17.85 -13.89
N GLY A 103 -10.76 17.68 -14.94
CA GLY A 103 -10.37 17.95 -16.31
C GLY A 103 -10.10 19.44 -16.55
N ASP A 104 -9.18 19.73 -17.44
CA ASP A 104 -8.88 21.08 -17.92
C ASP A 104 -8.98 21.20 -19.47
N GLY A 105 -9.48 20.13 -20.11
CA GLY A 105 -9.58 20.02 -21.57
C GLY A 105 -8.31 19.52 -22.26
N THR A 106 -7.19 19.41 -21.56
CA THR A 106 -5.87 19.02 -22.12
C THR A 106 -5.22 17.87 -21.40
N ARG A 107 -5.31 17.86 -20.08
CA ARG A 107 -4.72 16.86 -19.20
C ARG A 107 -5.44 15.52 -19.30
N ARG A 108 -4.69 14.46 -19.56
CA ARG A 108 -5.20 13.08 -19.61
C ARG A 108 -4.73 12.21 -18.45
N SER A 109 -3.73 12.67 -17.69
CA SER A 109 -3.03 11.86 -16.70
C SER A 109 -3.36 12.28 -15.28
N PHE A 110 -3.80 11.31 -14.44
CA PHE A 110 -4.25 11.53 -13.07
C PHE A 110 -3.60 10.48 -12.15
N GLY A 111 -3.07 10.90 -11.00
CA GLY A 111 -2.53 9.99 -10.01
C GLY A 111 -3.62 9.42 -9.10
N LEU A 112 -3.54 8.14 -8.78
CA LEU A 112 -4.43 7.55 -7.79
C LEU A 112 -4.06 8.03 -6.39
N SER A 113 -5.07 8.35 -5.59
CA SER A 113 -4.91 8.78 -4.20
C SER A 113 -6.01 8.25 -3.31
N LYS A 114 -5.74 8.18 -2.01
CA LYS A 114 -6.74 7.89 -0.98
C LYS A 114 -6.75 9.01 0.05
N VAL A 115 -7.94 9.56 0.31
CA VAL A 115 -8.14 10.66 1.25
C VAL A 115 -8.64 10.14 2.59
N TYR A 116 -8.05 10.61 3.69
CA TYR A 116 -8.40 10.33 5.07
C TYR A 116 -8.68 11.66 5.78
N GLY A 117 -9.93 12.10 5.79
CA GLY A 117 -10.26 13.46 6.20
C GLY A 117 -9.66 14.50 5.24
N ASP A 118 -8.78 15.34 5.74
CA ASP A 118 -8.03 16.36 5.00
C ASP A 118 -6.65 15.88 4.48
N HIS A 119 -6.24 14.66 4.87
CA HIS A 119 -4.97 14.08 4.48
C HIS A 119 -5.10 13.22 3.21
N GLU A 120 -4.43 13.61 2.15
CA GLU A 120 -4.34 12.85 0.89
C GLU A 120 -3.07 12.01 0.84
N ARG A 121 -3.21 10.69 0.62
CA ARG A 121 -2.13 9.75 0.39
C ARG A 121 -2.09 9.33 -1.06
N ARG A 122 -0.95 9.50 -1.71
CA ARG A 122 -0.73 8.99 -3.07
C ARG A 122 -0.64 7.45 -3.08
N ILE A 123 -1.38 6.80 -3.97
CA ILE A 123 -1.37 5.36 -4.15
C ILE A 123 -0.54 5.01 -5.39
N ARG A 124 0.53 4.25 -5.18
CA ARG A 124 1.52 3.94 -6.24
C ARG A 124 1.48 2.52 -6.75
N LYS A 125 0.84 1.61 -6.03
CA LYS A 125 0.79 0.19 -6.37
C LYS A 125 -0.65 -0.31 -6.46
N PRO A 126 -1.47 0.23 -7.41
CA PRO A 126 -2.80 -0.34 -7.65
C PRO A 126 -2.66 -1.79 -8.10
N VAL A 127 -3.69 -2.58 -7.83
CA VAL A 127 -3.78 -3.95 -8.32
C VAL A 127 -4.26 -3.89 -9.76
N GLU A 128 -3.57 -4.61 -10.63
CA GLU A 128 -3.92 -4.69 -12.04
C GLU A 128 -5.36 -5.17 -12.23
N GLY A 129 -6.10 -4.54 -13.14
CA GLY A 129 -7.50 -4.84 -13.43
C GLY A 129 -8.50 -4.40 -12.36
N SER A 130 -8.06 -3.83 -11.21
CA SER A 130 -8.97 -3.41 -10.14
C SER A 130 -9.45 -1.97 -10.25
N VAL A 131 -8.84 -1.17 -11.10
CA VAL A 131 -9.16 0.25 -11.22
C VAL A 131 -10.42 0.43 -12.06
N ARG A 132 -11.39 1.15 -11.50
CA ARG A 132 -12.60 1.61 -12.18
C ARG A 132 -12.58 3.13 -12.20
N LEU A 133 -12.91 3.72 -13.32
CA LEU A 133 -12.81 5.17 -13.54
C LEU A 133 -14.14 5.74 -14.03
N ALA A 134 -14.50 6.93 -13.55
CA ALA A 134 -15.63 7.68 -14.09
C ALA A 134 -15.27 9.15 -14.36
N VAL A 135 -15.90 9.72 -15.37
CA VAL A 135 -15.85 11.14 -15.70
C VAL A 135 -17.26 11.70 -15.58
N ASN A 136 -17.45 12.71 -14.73
CA ASN A 136 -18.77 13.26 -14.37
C ASN A 136 -19.79 12.18 -13.96
N GLY A 137 -19.32 11.14 -13.21
CA GLY A 137 -20.16 10.04 -12.76
C GLY A 137 -20.42 8.94 -13.79
N VAL A 138 -20.02 9.12 -15.05
CA VAL A 138 -20.16 8.12 -16.11
C VAL A 138 -18.90 7.26 -16.16
N GLU A 139 -19.06 5.96 -15.90
CA GLU A 139 -17.94 5.00 -15.96
C GLU A 139 -17.39 4.87 -17.38
N THR A 140 -16.07 4.80 -17.48
CA THR A 140 -15.36 4.65 -18.76
C THR A 140 -14.34 3.54 -18.70
N THR A 141 -14.13 2.86 -19.81
CA THR A 141 -13.05 1.87 -20.00
C THR A 141 -11.90 2.41 -20.85
N GLY A 142 -12.04 3.65 -21.36
CA GLY A 142 -11.05 4.31 -22.22
C GLY A 142 -9.86 4.88 -21.44
N PHE A 143 -9.15 4.05 -20.68
CA PHE A 143 -7.97 4.45 -19.93
C PHE A 143 -6.96 3.33 -19.81
N SER A 144 -5.73 3.68 -19.48
CA SER A 144 -4.66 2.77 -19.07
C SER A 144 -4.18 3.13 -17.67
N VAL A 145 -3.63 2.15 -16.95
CA VAL A 145 -3.06 2.32 -15.61
C VAL A 145 -1.63 1.81 -15.61
N ASP A 146 -0.73 2.62 -15.10
CA ASP A 146 0.62 2.14 -14.75
C ASP A 146 0.58 1.54 -13.33
N PRO A 147 0.68 0.22 -13.19
CA PRO A 147 0.61 -0.43 -11.90
C PRO A 147 1.84 -0.15 -11.02
N ALA A 148 2.93 0.34 -11.58
CA ALA A 148 4.14 0.68 -10.82
C ALA A 148 4.05 2.04 -10.12
N THR A 149 3.38 3.01 -10.77
CA THR A 149 3.31 4.41 -10.29
C THR A 149 1.94 4.83 -9.80
N GLY A 150 0.87 4.09 -10.15
CA GLY A 150 -0.51 4.48 -9.88
C GLY A 150 -1.00 5.65 -10.75
N GLN A 151 -0.35 5.86 -11.90
CA GLN A 151 -0.77 6.84 -12.88
C GLN A 151 -1.86 6.26 -13.77
N VAL A 152 -2.98 6.96 -13.88
CA VAL A 152 -4.07 6.64 -14.83
C VAL A 152 -3.99 7.61 -15.99
N THR A 153 -4.06 7.11 -17.22
CA THR A 153 -4.05 7.92 -18.43
C THR A 153 -5.30 7.65 -19.25
N LEU A 154 -6.16 8.65 -19.39
CA LEU A 154 -7.37 8.59 -20.20
C LEU A 154 -7.05 8.68 -21.71
N ALA A 155 -7.81 7.96 -22.52
CA ALA A 155 -7.68 8.02 -23.99
C ALA A 155 -7.97 9.41 -24.55
N ALA A 156 -8.94 10.13 -23.95
CA ALA A 156 -9.28 11.51 -24.30
C ALA A 156 -9.18 12.40 -23.03
N ALA A 157 -8.79 13.67 -23.21
CA ALA A 157 -8.76 14.63 -22.12
C ALA A 157 -10.20 14.95 -21.67
N PRO A 158 -10.51 14.86 -20.36
CA PRO A 158 -11.80 15.30 -19.84
C PRO A 158 -11.99 16.80 -20.06
N ALA A 159 -13.21 17.21 -20.38
CA ALA A 159 -13.56 18.61 -20.57
C ALA A 159 -13.20 19.47 -19.34
N SER A 160 -12.98 20.76 -19.54
CA SER A 160 -12.70 21.68 -18.42
C SER A 160 -13.84 21.65 -17.40
N GLY A 161 -13.47 21.49 -16.12
CA GLY A 161 -14.40 21.34 -15.00
C GLY A 161 -14.94 19.91 -14.78
N ALA A 162 -14.72 18.97 -15.69
CA ALA A 162 -15.19 17.60 -15.55
C ALA A 162 -14.52 16.91 -14.33
N VAL A 163 -15.33 16.32 -13.46
CA VAL A 163 -14.84 15.61 -12.26
C VAL A 163 -14.39 14.20 -12.66
N VAL A 164 -13.14 13.88 -12.35
CA VAL A 164 -12.58 12.53 -12.55
C VAL A 164 -12.54 11.81 -11.22
N THR A 165 -13.17 10.64 -11.17
CA THR A 165 -13.24 9.78 -9.98
C THR A 165 -12.71 8.39 -10.27
N ALA A 166 -12.22 7.70 -9.25
CA ALA A 166 -11.76 6.32 -9.37
C ALA A 166 -12.03 5.52 -8.09
N GLY A 167 -12.30 4.23 -8.27
CA GLY A 167 -12.21 3.23 -7.24
C GLY A 167 -11.18 2.18 -7.61
N PHE A 168 -10.51 1.62 -6.62
CA PHE A 168 -9.41 0.69 -6.86
C PHE A 168 -9.03 -0.11 -5.60
N VAL A 169 -8.37 -1.22 -5.84
CA VAL A 169 -7.66 -2.01 -4.83
C VAL A 169 -6.16 -1.73 -4.98
N PHE A 170 -5.42 -1.67 -3.88
CA PHE A 170 -3.99 -1.37 -3.91
C PHE A 170 -3.19 -2.21 -2.93
N ASP A 171 -1.91 -2.32 -3.19
CA ASP A 171 -0.91 -2.89 -2.30
C ASP A 171 0.00 -1.79 -1.74
N VAL A 172 0.61 -2.06 -0.60
CA VAL A 172 1.65 -1.19 -0.03
C VAL A 172 3.01 -1.65 -0.55
N PRO A 173 3.83 -0.73 -1.11
CA PRO A 173 5.20 -1.08 -1.43
C PRO A 173 6.01 -1.20 -0.14
N VAL A 174 6.55 -2.39 0.12
CA VAL A 174 7.33 -2.67 1.33
C VAL A 174 8.66 -3.32 0.98
N ARG A 175 9.57 -3.36 1.93
CA ARG A 175 10.72 -4.24 1.99
C ARG A 175 10.78 -4.93 3.34
N PHE A 176 11.54 -6.00 3.45
CA PHE A 176 11.94 -6.51 4.76
C PHE A 176 12.74 -5.45 5.52
N ASP A 177 12.59 -5.40 6.83
CA ASP A 177 13.37 -4.49 7.71
C ASP A 177 14.35 -5.27 8.60
N ALA A 178 14.69 -6.49 8.19
CA ALA A 178 15.73 -7.34 8.76
C ALA A 178 16.54 -8.01 7.67
N ASP A 179 17.81 -8.26 7.93
CA ASP A 179 18.72 -9.01 7.06
C ASP A 179 18.87 -10.47 7.50
N ARG A 180 18.11 -10.88 8.51
CA ARG A 180 18.13 -12.22 9.08
C ARG A 180 16.71 -12.75 9.25
N ILE A 181 16.50 -14.00 8.88
CA ILE A 181 15.28 -14.76 9.12
C ILE A 181 15.60 -15.89 10.13
N GLU A 182 14.76 -16.07 11.14
CA GLU A 182 14.94 -17.07 12.18
C GLU A 182 13.75 -18.01 12.23
N VAL A 183 14.04 -19.30 12.16
CA VAL A 183 13.06 -20.38 12.23
C VAL A 183 13.48 -21.33 13.33
N THR A 184 12.56 -21.70 14.20
CA THR A 184 12.76 -22.70 15.27
C THR A 184 11.93 -23.93 14.96
N LEU A 185 12.53 -25.11 14.99
CA LEU A 185 11.83 -26.39 14.92
C LEU A 185 11.34 -26.75 16.34
N GLU A 186 10.01 -26.76 16.53
CA GLU A 186 9.40 -27.08 17.84
C GLU A 186 9.11 -28.56 18.02
N SER A 187 8.70 -29.24 16.92
CA SER A 187 8.46 -30.68 16.90
C SER A 187 8.53 -31.20 15.45
N PHE A 188 8.33 -32.51 15.27
CA PHE A 188 8.34 -33.10 13.93
C PHE A 188 7.19 -32.51 13.09
N GLY A 189 7.55 -31.83 11.99
CA GLY A 189 6.59 -31.19 11.07
C GLY A 189 6.02 -29.84 11.55
N VAL A 190 6.40 -29.35 12.74
CA VAL A 190 5.90 -28.08 13.29
C VAL A 190 7.08 -27.19 13.66
N GLY A 191 7.04 -25.98 13.16
CA GLY A 191 8.02 -24.97 13.47
C GLY A 191 7.41 -23.68 13.98
N ARG A 192 8.27 -22.78 14.41
CA ARG A 192 7.93 -21.41 14.79
C ARG A 192 8.86 -20.44 14.08
N MET A 193 8.30 -19.41 13.57
CA MET A 193 9.06 -18.30 12.97
C MET A 193 9.00 -17.08 13.87
N VAL A 194 10.13 -16.42 14.03
CA VAL A 194 10.18 -15.09 14.65
C VAL A 194 9.51 -14.10 13.70
N ALA A 195 8.71 -13.19 14.26
CA ALA A 195 8.01 -12.19 13.45
C ALA A 195 8.98 -11.37 12.61
N MET A 196 8.74 -11.35 11.31
CA MET A 196 9.58 -10.64 10.33
C MET A 196 9.03 -9.23 10.11
N PRO A 197 9.82 -8.16 10.39
CA PRO A 197 9.39 -6.80 10.18
C PRO A 197 9.42 -6.42 8.70
N LEU A 198 8.34 -5.75 8.26
CA LEU A 198 8.24 -5.07 6.98
C LEU A 198 8.10 -3.58 7.21
N ILE A 199 8.65 -2.79 6.29
CA ILE A 199 8.54 -1.34 6.30
C ILE A 199 8.18 -0.82 4.92
N GLU A 200 7.24 0.13 4.88
CA GLU A 200 6.85 0.81 3.64
C GLU A 200 8.03 1.56 3.03
N VAL A 201 8.20 1.41 1.72
CA VAL A 201 9.21 2.14 0.94
C VAL A 201 8.55 3.14 0.00
N ARG A 202 9.20 4.24 -0.24
CA ARG A 202 8.77 5.24 -1.21
C ARG A 202 9.37 4.89 -2.57
N VAL A 203 8.51 4.63 -3.55
CA VAL A 203 8.86 4.24 -4.92
C VAL A 203 8.32 5.25 -5.92
#